data_dc98e253927aa073fb4b62655e165aa0
#
_entry.id   dc98e253927aa073fb4b62655e165aa0
#
_cell.length_a   1.000
_cell.length_b   1.000
_cell.length_c   1.000
_cell.angle_alpha   90.00
_cell.angle_beta   90.00
_cell.angle_gamma   90.00
#
_symmetry.space_group_name_H-M   'P 1'
#
loop_
_entity.id
_entity.type
_entity.pdbx_description
1 polymer ?
#
loop_
_entity_poly.entity_id
_entity_poly.type
_entity_poly.pdbx_seq_one_letter_code
_entity_poly.pdbx_strand_id
1 'polypeptide(L)'
;MSRIRIGEQTWTFRSASLELYHCLAPEADWNLALDHAGATLWLAGTVVPGPRSPEALIGAEVSVDLRALDEVVGALLGRHVTLYPGGQDVCALGFRIAAAPGGVRLAASTRCDWDRYLETFDHDQPVDLELDIDATVVALHPGNMP
;
A
#
# COMPACT_ATOMS: atom_id res chain seq x y z
N MET A 1 4.22 7.70 13.08
CA MET A 1 2.78 7.62 12.81
C MET A 1 2.55 7.42 11.33
N SER A 2 1.64 6.55 10.99
CA SER A 2 1.36 6.24 9.59
C SER A 2 0.45 7.28 8.96
N ARG A 3 0.69 7.60 7.68
CA ARG A 3 -0.12 8.58 6.95
C ARG A 3 -0.23 8.25 5.49
N ILE A 4 -1.35 8.70 4.91
CA ILE A 4 -1.58 8.68 3.46
C ILE A 4 -1.96 10.11 3.06
N ARG A 5 -1.29 10.64 2.05
CA ARG A 5 -1.60 11.95 1.47
C ARG A 5 -2.12 11.76 0.05
N ILE A 6 -3.24 12.38 -0.23
CA ILE A 6 -3.87 12.36 -1.55
C ILE A 6 -4.10 13.82 -1.95
N GLY A 7 -3.33 14.29 -2.91
CA GLY A 7 -3.33 15.72 -3.26
C GLY A 7 -2.92 16.56 -2.06
N GLU A 8 -3.80 17.41 -1.59
CA GLU A 8 -3.55 18.29 -0.45
C GLU A 8 -4.13 17.76 0.87
N GLN A 9 -4.81 16.61 0.82
CA GLN A 9 -5.43 16.02 2.00
C GLN A 9 -4.54 14.94 2.59
N THR A 10 -4.46 14.88 3.92
CA THR A 10 -3.66 13.89 4.64
C THR A 10 -4.53 13.19 5.67
N TRP A 11 -4.41 11.86 5.72
CA TRP A 11 -5.02 11.03 6.76
C TRP A 11 -3.94 10.36 7.58
N THR A 12 -4.15 10.29 8.88
CA THR A 12 -3.24 9.62 9.80
C THR A 12 -3.89 8.37 10.38
N PHE A 13 -3.06 7.39 10.71
CA PHE A 13 -3.52 6.10 11.22
C PHE A 13 -2.77 5.78 12.51
N ARG A 14 -3.50 5.27 13.51
CA ARG A 14 -2.90 4.94 14.81
C ARG A 14 -2.03 3.71 14.74
N SER A 15 -2.46 2.72 13.97
CA SER A 15 -1.73 1.48 13.86
C SER A 15 -1.82 0.93 12.45
N ALA A 16 -0.79 0.21 12.09
CA ALA A 16 -0.74 -0.53 10.84
C ALA A 16 -0.09 -1.88 11.14
N SER A 17 -0.67 -2.96 10.67
CA SER A 17 -0.13 -4.29 10.86
C SER A 17 0.00 -5.00 9.51
N LEU A 18 1.12 -5.68 9.34
CA LEU A 18 1.50 -6.35 8.11
C LEU A 18 1.55 -7.86 8.32
N GLU A 19 0.82 -8.58 7.48
CA GLU A 19 0.91 -10.03 7.40
C GLU A 19 1.42 -10.43 6.02
N LEU A 20 2.29 -11.44 6.01
CA LEU A 20 2.85 -11.97 4.78
C LEU A 20 2.45 -13.44 4.64
N TYR A 21 2.03 -13.80 3.43
CA TYR A 21 1.54 -15.13 3.09
C TYR A 21 2.41 -15.74 1.99
N HIS A 22 2.51 -17.05 2.00
CA HIS A 22 3.30 -17.80 1.02
C HIS A 22 4.79 -17.43 1.04
N CYS A 23 5.31 -17.21 2.24
CA CYS A 23 6.67 -16.69 2.40
C CYS A 23 7.78 -17.61 1.89
N LEU A 24 7.50 -18.89 1.68
CA LEU A 24 8.49 -19.84 1.12
C LEU A 24 8.43 -19.90 -0.40
N ALA A 25 7.47 -19.26 -1.02
CA ALA A 25 7.37 -19.19 -2.48
C ALA A 25 8.32 -18.11 -3.03
N PRO A 26 8.64 -18.17 -4.34
CA PRO A 26 9.43 -17.10 -4.96
C PRO A 26 8.78 -15.73 -4.86
N GLU A 27 7.45 -15.69 -4.83
CA GLU A 27 6.66 -14.48 -4.66
C GLU A 27 5.71 -14.69 -3.49
N ALA A 28 5.71 -13.77 -2.56
CA ALA A 28 4.81 -13.80 -1.42
C ALA A 28 3.73 -12.72 -1.57
N ASP A 29 2.62 -12.91 -0.87
CA ASP A 29 1.55 -11.92 -0.80
C ASP A 29 1.63 -11.21 0.54
N TRP A 30 1.27 -9.94 0.57
CA TRP A 30 1.17 -9.19 1.80
C TRP A 30 -0.18 -8.51 1.94
N ASN A 31 -0.64 -8.39 3.18
CA ASN A 31 -1.83 -7.62 3.54
C ASN A 31 -1.45 -6.65 4.65
N LEU A 32 -1.86 -5.41 4.51
CA LEU A 32 -1.61 -4.35 5.48
C LEU A 32 -2.96 -3.83 5.99
N ALA A 33 -3.18 -3.95 7.28
CA ALA A 33 -4.38 -3.43 7.94
C ALA A 33 -4.09 -2.04 8.50
N LEU A 34 -4.93 -1.08 8.15
CA LEU A 34 -4.85 0.31 8.61
C LEU A 34 -6.11 0.63 9.42
N ASP A 35 -5.94 1.04 10.66
CA ASP A 35 -7.04 1.50 11.50
C ASP A 35 -7.44 2.94 11.15
N HIS A 36 -8.68 3.12 10.74
CA HIS A 36 -9.21 4.42 10.41
C HIS A 36 -10.66 4.57 10.89
N ALA A 37 -10.89 5.48 11.82
CA ALA A 37 -12.22 5.85 12.30
C ALA A 37 -13.10 4.66 12.72
N GLY A 38 -12.49 3.68 13.39
CA GLY A 38 -13.22 2.48 13.85
C GLY A 38 -13.40 1.40 12.81
N ALA A 39 -12.88 1.60 11.62
CA ALA A 39 -12.89 0.60 10.55
C ALA A 39 -11.46 0.20 10.19
N THR A 40 -11.33 -0.94 9.52
CA THR A 40 -10.05 -1.40 9.02
C THR A 40 -10.02 -1.25 7.51
N LEU A 41 -9.01 -0.54 7.00
CA LEU A 41 -8.74 -0.45 5.58
C LEU A 41 -7.62 -1.42 5.23
N TRP A 42 -7.70 -2.06 4.09
CA TRP A 42 -6.76 -3.08 3.69
C TRP A 42 -6.01 -2.69 2.41
N LEU A 43 -4.69 -2.63 2.51
CA LEU A 43 -3.82 -2.65 1.34
C LEU A 43 -3.30 -4.07 1.17
N ALA A 44 -3.01 -4.42 -0.06
CA ALA A 44 -2.47 -5.73 -0.41
C ALA A 44 -1.52 -5.60 -1.59
N GLY A 45 -0.69 -6.61 -1.77
CA GLY A 45 0.22 -6.64 -2.89
C GLY A 45 1.11 -7.87 -2.84
N THR A 46 2.26 -7.76 -3.51
CA THR A 46 3.22 -8.85 -3.60
C THR A 46 4.61 -8.40 -3.18
N VAL A 47 5.43 -9.36 -2.82
CA VAL A 47 6.84 -9.13 -2.47
C VAL A 47 7.71 -10.21 -3.11
N VAL A 48 8.80 -9.79 -3.75
CA VAL A 48 9.73 -10.68 -4.45
C VAL A 48 11.16 -10.35 -4.00
N PRO A 49 11.94 -11.30 -3.54
CA PRO A 49 11.56 -12.69 -3.22
C PRO A 49 10.72 -12.77 -1.96
N GLY A 50 10.02 -13.88 -1.79
CA GLY A 50 9.25 -14.12 -0.57
C GLY A 50 10.17 -14.08 0.66
N PRO A 51 9.89 -13.24 1.67
CA PRO A 51 10.77 -13.07 2.81
C PRO A 51 10.67 -14.25 3.78
N ARG A 52 11.79 -14.61 4.37
CA ARG A 52 11.84 -15.66 5.42
C ARG A 52 11.89 -15.06 6.82
N SER A 53 12.09 -13.75 6.90
CA SER A 53 12.11 -13.00 8.15
C SER A 53 11.63 -11.58 7.87
N PRO A 54 11.20 -10.83 8.88
CA PRO A 54 10.82 -9.42 8.69
C PRO A 54 11.93 -8.58 8.09
N GLU A 55 13.19 -8.86 8.46
CA GLU A 55 14.35 -8.11 7.97
C GLU A 55 14.60 -8.33 6.48
N ALA A 56 14.18 -9.47 5.95
CA ALA A 56 14.34 -9.77 4.53
C ALA A 56 13.49 -8.89 3.63
N LEU A 57 12.48 -8.21 4.18
CA LEU A 57 11.70 -7.22 3.43
C LEU A 57 12.54 -6.05 2.95
N ILE A 58 13.60 -5.71 3.68
CA ILE A 58 14.46 -4.55 3.39
C ILE A 58 15.27 -4.83 2.15
N GLY A 59 15.16 -5.45 1.30
CA GLY A 59 15.86 -5.66 0.03
C GLY A 59 14.98 -6.30 -1.01
N ALA A 60 13.72 -6.50 -0.67
CA ALA A 60 12.76 -7.13 -1.56
C ALA A 60 12.05 -6.07 -2.41
N GLU A 61 11.58 -6.48 -3.57
CA GLU A 61 10.67 -5.68 -4.37
C GLU A 61 9.25 -5.85 -3.84
N VAL A 62 8.68 -4.74 -3.37
CA VAL A 62 7.32 -4.74 -2.81
C VAL A 62 6.44 -3.89 -3.72
N SER A 63 5.35 -4.45 -4.17
CA SER A 63 4.39 -3.77 -5.02
C SER A 63 2.99 -3.82 -4.43
N VAL A 64 2.17 -2.82 -4.75
CA VAL A 64 0.79 -2.74 -4.29
C VAL A 64 -0.17 -3.20 -5.37
N ASP A 65 -1.22 -3.89 -4.98
CA ASP A 65 -2.35 -4.19 -5.83
C ASP A 65 -3.17 -2.91 -6.02
N LEU A 66 -3.29 -2.44 -7.25
CA LEU A 66 -4.01 -1.20 -7.56
C LEU A 66 -5.49 -1.28 -7.18
N ARG A 67 -6.12 -2.45 -7.26
CA ARG A 67 -7.51 -2.59 -6.85
C ARG A 67 -7.67 -2.36 -5.35
N ALA A 68 -6.77 -2.90 -4.54
CA ALA A 68 -6.79 -2.65 -3.10
C ALA A 68 -6.52 -1.18 -2.80
N LEU A 69 -5.61 -0.56 -3.53
CA LEU A 69 -5.33 0.86 -3.38
C LEU A 69 -6.54 1.72 -3.74
N ASP A 70 -7.26 1.38 -4.82
CA ASP A 70 -8.51 2.08 -5.20
C ASP A 70 -9.52 2.03 -4.06
N GLU A 71 -9.67 0.89 -3.40
CA GLU A 71 -10.62 0.75 -2.30
C GLU A 71 -10.23 1.61 -1.10
N VAL A 72 -8.95 1.66 -0.76
CA VAL A 72 -8.47 2.50 0.34
C VAL A 72 -8.65 3.97 0.02
N VAL A 73 -8.24 4.41 -1.15
CA VAL A 73 -8.38 5.80 -1.57
C VAL A 73 -9.85 6.20 -1.64
N GLY A 74 -10.71 5.34 -2.17
CA GLY A 74 -12.14 5.58 -2.21
C GLY A 74 -12.77 5.70 -0.83
N ALA A 75 -12.35 4.85 0.11
CA ALA A 75 -12.83 4.92 1.49
C ALA A 75 -12.41 6.22 2.18
N LEU A 76 -11.18 6.67 1.95
CA LEU A 76 -10.67 7.92 2.53
C LEU A 76 -11.37 9.15 1.93
N LEU A 77 -11.64 9.15 0.64
CA LEU A 77 -12.30 10.26 -0.04
C LEU A 77 -13.83 10.21 0.09
N GLY A 78 -14.39 9.08 0.52
CA GLY A 78 -15.83 8.90 0.63
C GLY A 78 -16.54 8.74 -0.70
N ARG A 79 -15.86 8.21 -1.71
CA ARG A 79 -16.43 8.01 -3.05
C ARG A 79 -15.71 6.90 -3.80
N HIS A 80 -16.34 6.39 -4.84
CA HIS A 80 -15.71 5.40 -5.71
C HIS A 80 -14.59 6.04 -6.52
N VAL A 81 -13.41 5.40 -6.51
CA VAL A 81 -12.22 5.88 -7.21
C VAL A 81 -11.65 4.75 -8.04
N THR A 82 -11.24 5.06 -9.26
CA THR A 82 -10.44 4.16 -10.08
C THR A 82 -9.16 4.89 -10.48
N LEU A 83 -8.02 4.34 -10.09
CA LEU A 83 -6.73 4.86 -10.52
C LEU A 83 -6.43 4.28 -11.90
N TYR A 84 -6.14 5.13 -12.85
CA TYR A 84 -5.70 4.67 -14.15
C TYR A 84 -4.21 4.44 -14.11
N PRO A 85 -3.77 3.21 -14.33
CA PRO A 85 -2.37 2.95 -14.62
C PRO A 85 -2.02 3.56 -15.99
N GLY A 86 -2.81 4.42 -16.37
CA GLY A 86 -2.81 5.38 -17.40
C GLY A 86 -1.83 5.21 -18.47
N GLY A 87 -2.10 4.36 -19.21
CA GLY A 87 -1.20 4.27 -20.16
C GLY A 87 0.18 4.48 -19.69
N GLN A 88 0.89 3.87 -19.15
CA GLN A 88 2.30 4.03 -18.87
C GLN A 88 2.70 4.09 -17.42
N ASP A 89 2.46 3.13 -16.66
CA ASP A 89 3.08 3.05 -15.33
C ASP A 89 2.82 4.25 -14.41
N VAL A 90 1.85 5.08 -14.74
CA VAL A 90 1.55 6.28 -13.98
C VAL A 90 1.25 5.95 -12.53
N CYS A 91 0.61 4.81 -12.31
CA CYS A 91 0.29 4.34 -10.97
C CYS A 91 1.10 3.13 -10.56
N ALA A 92 2.25 2.91 -11.19
CA ALA A 92 3.15 1.88 -10.74
C ALA A 92 3.72 2.30 -9.39
N LEU A 93 3.33 1.59 -8.35
CA LEU A 93 3.71 1.94 -7.00
C LEU A 93 4.56 0.84 -6.39
N GLY A 94 5.83 1.15 -6.20
CA GLY A 94 6.74 0.33 -5.44
C GLY A 94 7.03 0.97 -4.10
N PHE A 95 7.12 0.17 -3.06
CA PHE A 95 7.48 0.67 -1.75
C PHE A 95 8.97 0.63 -1.53
N ARG A 96 9.49 1.69 -0.91
CA ARG A 96 10.79 1.65 -0.25
C ARG A 96 10.58 1.19 1.17
N ILE A 97 11.37 0.23 1.61
CA ILE A 97 11.23 -0.37 2.93
C ILE A 97 12.46 -0.08 3.75
N ALA A 98 12.27 0.41 4.95
CA ALA A 98 13.33 0.62 5.92
C ALA A 98 12.98 -0.04 7.24
N ALA A 99 13.99 -0.33 8.05
CA ALA A 99 13.77 -0.83 9.40
C ALA A 99 13.14 0.27 10.26
N ALA A 100 12.23 -0.13 11.13
CA ALA A 100 11.60 0.74 12.10
C ALA A 100 11.50 0.02 13.44
N PRO A 101 11.40 0.73 14.58
CA PRO A 101 11.23 0.07 15.87
C PRO A 101 9.99 -0.81 15.88
N GLY A 102 10.17 -2.12 16.09
CA GLY A 102 9.08 -3.08 16.14
C GLY A 102 8.48 -3.49 14.80
N GLY A 103 9.08 -3.09 13.68
CA GLY A 103 8.54 -3.45 12.38
C GLY A 103 9.30 -2.84 11.21
N VAL A 104 8.56 -2.37 10.21
CA VAL A 104 9.12 -1.78 9.00
C VAL A 104 8.39 -0.49 8.65
N ARG A 105 9.10 0.39 7.96
CA ARG A 105 8.51 1.61 7.40
C ARG A 105 8.39 1.41 5.89
N LEU A 106 7.17 1.61 5.41
CA LEU A 106 6.82 1.50 4.00
C LEU A 106 6.58 2.91 3.46
N ALA A 107 7.37 3.33 2.49
CA ALA A 107 7.23 4.65 1.90
C ALA A 107 7.11 4.54 0.39
N ALA A 108 6.15 5.26 -0.17
CA ALA A 108 5.95 5.31 -1.61
C ALA A 108 5.32 6.64 -1.99
N SER A 109 5.68 7.13 -3.18
CA SER A 109 5.06 8.32 -3.74
C SER A 109 4.93 8.17 -5.24
N THR A 110 3.83 8.67 -5.79
CA THR A 110 3.57 8.61 -7.22
C THR A 110 2.56 9.67 -7.61
N ARG A 111 2.43 9.89 -8.92
CA ARG A 111 1.36 10.66 -9.52
C ARG A 111 0.46 9.73 -10.29
N CYS A 112 -0.83 9.81 -10.02
CA CYS A 112 -1.83 8.98 -10.67
C CYS A 112 -2.81 9.83 -11.46
N ASP A 113 -3.19 9.34 -12.62
CA ASP A 113 -4.38 9.83 -13.29
C ASP A 113 -5.59 9.20 -12.60
N TRP A 114 -6.65 10.00 -12.45
CA TRP A 114 -7.85 9.61 -11.75
C TRP A 114 -9.01 9.45 -12.73
N ASP A 115 -10.02 8.72 -12.27
CA ASP A 115 -11.24 8.58 -13.03
C ASP A 115 -11.84 9.96 -13.35
N ARG A 116 -12.25 10.13 -14.60
CA ARG A 116 -12.84 11.40 -15.09
C ARG A 116 -14.12 11.80 -14.36
N TYR A 117 -14.72 10.87 -13.64
CA TYR A 117 -15.95 11.13 -12.90
C TYR A 117 -15.70 11.66 -11.49
N LEU A 118 -14.45 11.85 -11.10
CA LEU A 118 -14.13 12.48 -9.83
C LEU A 118 -14.21 14.00 -9.95
N GLU A 119 -15.28 14.55 -9.44
CA GLU A 119 -15.53 16.00 -9.53
C GLU A 119 -14.58 16.84 -8.67
N THR A 120 -13.89 16.21 -7.71
CA THR A 120 -13.05 16.92 -6.74
C THR A 120 -11.68 17.30 -7.29
N PHE A 121 -11.25 16.65 -8.37
CA PHE A 121 -9.93 16.88 -8.95
C PHE A 121 -10.06 17.40 -10.38
N ASP A 122 -9.10 18.21 -10.79
CA ASP A 122 -8.97 18.61 -12.18
C ASP A 122 -8.51 17.38 -12.97
N HIS A 123 -9.32 16.96 -13.93
CA HIS A 123 -9.09 15.74 -14.71
C HIS A 123 -7.89 15.84 -15.65
N ASP A 124 -7.41 17.04 -15.93
CA ASP A 124 -6.27 17.26 -16.78
C ASP A 124 -4.94 17.21 -15.99
N GLN A 125 -5.03 17.09 -14.67
CA GLN A 125 -3.87 17.09 -13.80
C GLN A 125 -3.79 15.78 -13.01
N PRO A 126 -2.63 15.10 -13.02
CA PRO A 126 -2.44 13.96 -12.14
C PRO A 126 -2.46 14.39 -10.68
N VAL A 127 -2.83 13.48 -9.81
CA VAL A 127 -2.91 13.72 -8.37
C VAL A 127 -1.74 13.03 -7.68
N ASP A 128 -1.08 13.74 -6.79
CA ASP A 128 0.01 13.17 -5.99
C ASP A 128 -0.56 12.24 -4.91
N LEU A 129 0.02 11.05 -4.84
CA LEU A 129 -0.29 10.06 -3.83
C LEU A 129 0.98 9.72 -3.07
N GLU A 130 0.94 9.82 -1.76
CA GLU A 130 2.08 9.52 -0.91
C GLU A 130 1.65 8.65 0.26
N LEU A 131 2.37 7.55 0.45
CA LEU A 131 2.17 6.64 1.58
C LEU A 131 3.44 6.64 2.42
N ASP A 132 3.27 6.78 3.73
CA ASP A 132 4.35 6.72 4.69
C ASP A 132 3.82 5.98 5.92
N ILE A 133 4.09 4.69 5.99
CA ILE A 133 3.41 3.79 6.92
C ILE A 133 4.42 3.05 7.77
N ASP A 134 4.32 3.20 9.09
CA ASP A 134 5.05 2.38 10.05
C ASP A 134 4.17 1.17 10.39
N ALA A 135 4.60 -0.01 9.99
CA ALA A 135 3.84 -1.22 10.16
C ALA A 135 4.56 -2.21 11.08
N THR A 136 3.81 -2.81 11.99
CA THR A 136 4.29 -3.95 12.77
C THR A 136 4.09 -5.21 11.96
N VAL A 137 5.14 -6.00 11.78
CA VAL A 137 5.02 -7.29 11.13
C VAL A 137 4.47 -8.29 12.14
N VAL A 138 3.22 -8.70 11.95
CA VAL A 138 2.51 -9.53 12.92
C VAL A 138 2.58 -11.02 12.62
N ALA A 139 2.78 -11.39 11.35
CA ALA A 139 2.89 -12.80 10.99
C ALA A 139 3.60 -13.00 9.66
N LEU A 140 4.29 -14.13 9.58
CA LEU A 140 4.86 -14.68 8.35
C LEU A 140 4.26 -16.07 8.18
N HIS A 141 3.39 -16.23 7.19
CA HIS A 141 2.73 -17.50 6.94
C HIS A 141 3.48 -18.26 5.84
N PRO A 142 4.06 -19.41 6.14
CA PRO A 142 4.67 -20.24 5.11
C PRO A 142 3.58 -20.70 4.12
N GLY A 143 3.93 -20.80 2.87
CA GLY A 143 2.99 -21.31 1.88
C GLY A 143 2.70 -22.79 2.11
N ASN A 144 1.65 -23.28 1.42
CA ASN A 144 1.39 -24.71 1.37
C ASN A 144 2.48 -25.36 0.55
N MET A 145 3.47 -25.89 1.24
CA MET A 145 4.51 -26.66 0.58
C MET A 145 3.96 -28.03 0.22
N PRO A 146 4.13 -28.48 -1.02
CA PRO A 146 3.77 -29.85 -1.37
C PRO A 146 4.64 -30.85 -0.64
#